data_6602c21f906fa67f45223225d6599b33
#
_entry.id   6602c21f906fa67f45223225d6599b33
#
_cell.length_a   1.000
_cell.length_b   1.000
_cell.length_c   1.000
_cell.angle_alpha   90.00
_cell.angle_beta   90.00
_cell.angle_gamma   90.00
#
_symmetry.space_group_name_H-M   'P 1'
#
loop_
_entity.id
_entity.type
_entity.pdbx_description
1 polymer ?
#
loop_
_entity_poly.entity_id
_entity_poly.type
_entity_poly.pdbx_seq_one_letter_code
_entity_poly.pdbx_strand_id
1 'polypeptide(L)'
;KYLAKKYNIEVVEKEETAEDIANRQRHESLLLVSEYAGKFFQDSLQTQEGQNIAYQYFRSRGLEDETIRKYGLGWAPIGRKALTEAARAAGYKEEFLIETGLGIRYDDGRLVDRFHDRVIFPIHSVSGRVIAFGGRTLKTDKSIAKYVNSPETEIYVKSRSLYGIYFAKSEISRR
;
A
#
# COMPACT_ATOMS: atom_id res chain seq x y z
N LYS A 1 -34.71 22.11 17.62
CA LYS A 1 -34.85 21.02 16.66
C LYS A 1 -35.06 21.52 15.22
N TYR A 2 -35.96 22.47 15.07
CA TYR A 2 -36.25 23.10 13.79
C TYR A 2 -35.05 23.88 13.26
N LEU A 3 -34.38 24.64 14.13
CA LEU A 3 -33.20 25.42 13.78
C LEU A 3 -32.03 24.53 13.40
N ALA A 4 -31.85 23.41 14.09
CA ALA A 4 -30.77 22.47 13.80
C ALA A 4 -30.92 21.87 12.40
N LYS A 5 -32.12 21.52 11.99
CA LYS A 5 -32.40 21.01 10.65
C LYS A 5 -32.10 22.05 9.59
N LYS A 6 -32.46 23.31 9.87
CA LYS A 6 -32.25 24.41 8.94
C LYS A 6 -30.76 24.64 8.71
N TYR A 7 -29.97 24.63 9.76
CA TYR A 7 -28.50 24.76 9.64
C TYR A 7 -27.87 23.59 8.91
N ASN A 8 -28.32 22.39 9.20
CA ASN A 8 -27.81 21.20 8.51
C ASN A 8 -28.09 21.24 7.01
N ILE A 9 -29.27 21.71 6.63
CA ILE A 9 -29.63 21.86 5.22
C ILE A 9 -28.72 22.88 4.54
N GLU A 10 -28.47 24.01 5.18
CA GLU A 10 -27.59 25.05 4.62
C GLU A 10 -26.18 24.54 4.41
N VAL A 11 -25.65 23.74 5.35
CA VAL A 11 -24.30 23.15 5.24
C VAL A 11 -24.26 22.13 4.10
N VAL A 12 -25.30 21.31 3.96
CA VAL A 12 -25.36 20.27 2.93
C VAL A 12 -25.55 20.87 1.54
N GLU A 13 -26.24 22.00 1.44
CA GLU A 13 -26.50 22.65 0.15
C GLU A 13 -25.32 23.42 -0.42
N LYS A 14 -24.20 23.50 0.31
CA LYS A 14 -23.02 24.16 -0.19
C LYS A 14 -22.47 23.37 -1.40
N GLU A 15 -22.49 23.99 -2.55
CA GLU A 15 -22.05 23.34 -3.78
C GLU A 15 -20.55 23.08 -3.76
N GLU A 16 -20.16 21.88 -4.23
CA GLU A 16 -18.75 21.58 -4.44
C GLU A 16 -18.26 22.33 -5.68
N THR A 17 -17.06 22.87 -5.59
CA THR A 17 -16.42 23.48 -6.74
C THR A 17 -15.87 22.39 -7.65
N ALA A 18 -15.55 22.76 -8.90
CA ALA A 18 -14.89 21.84 -9.84
C ALA A 18 -13.56 21.35 -9.25
N GLU A 19 -12.87 22.21 -8.52
CA GLU A 19 -11.62 21.86 -7.85
C GLU A 19 -11.84 20.80 -6.75
N ASP A 20 -12.90 20.95 -5.96
CA ASP A 20 -13.25 19.98 -4.92
C ASP A 20 -13.53 18.60 -5.51
N ILE A 21 -14.26 18.57 -6.61
CA ILE A 21 -14.59 17.31 -7.31
C ILE A 21 -13.31 16.67 -7.86
N ALA A 22 -12.43 17.44 -8.48
CA ALA A 22 -11.18 16.94 -9.03
C ALA A 22 -10.28 16.37 -7.92
N ASN A 23 -10.20 17.08 -6.79
CA ASN A 23 -9.41 16.62 -5.65
C ASN A 23 -9.96 15.33 -5.06
N ARG A 24 -11.27 15.19 -4.97
CA ARG A 24 -11.90 13.96 -4.47
C ARG A 24 -11.64 12.78 -5.41
N GLN A 25 -11.73 13.01 -6.71
CA GLN A 25 -11.47 11.99 -7.73
C GLN A 25 -10.01 11.54 -7.70
N ARG A 26 -9.10 12.49 -7.54
CA ARG A 26 -7.68 12.22 -7.41
C ARG A 26 -7.40 11.38 -6.16
N HIS A 27 -7.98 11.78 -5.03
CA HIS A 27 -7.84 11.07 -3.76
C HIS A 27 -8.30 9.61 -3.90
N GLU A 28 -9.45 9.40 -4.52
CA GLU A 28 -9.99 8.06 -4.76
C GLU A 28 -9.10 7.26 -5.71
N SER A 29 -8.52 7.89 -6.72
CA SER A 29 -7.59 7.22 -7.63
C SER A 29 -6.36 6.71 -6.92
N LEU A 30 -5.83 7.48 -5.97
CA LEU A 30 -4.68 7.05 -5.16
C LEU A 30 -5.05 5.84 -4.29
N LEU A 31 -6.25 5.84 -3.71
CA LEU A 31 -6.74 4.71 -2.93
C LEU A 31 -6.91 3.47 -3.79
N LEU A 32 -7.47 3.61 -4.98
CA LEU A 32 -7.72 2.49 -5.87
C LEU A 32 -6.42 1.82 -6.33
N VAL A 33 -5.40 2.61 -6.68
CA VAL A 33 -4.12 2.03 -7.10
C VAL A 33 -3.42 1.36 -5.93
N SER A 34 -3.57 1.90 -4.71
CA SER A 34 -3.00 1.28 -3.51
C SER A 34 -3.69 -0.05 -3.21
N GLU A 35 -5.01 -0.11 -3.35
CA GLU A 35 -5.74 -1.36 -3.16
C GLU A 35 -5.39 -2.40 -4.23
N TYR A 36 -5.20 -1.95 -5.48
CA TYR A 36 -4.72 -2.82 -6.54
C TYR A 36 -3.36 -3.43 -6.19
N ALA A 37 -2.44 -2.58 -5.72
CA ALA A 37 -1.11 -3.04 -5.33
C ALA A 37 -1.18 -4.04 -4.17
N GLY A 38 -2.04 -3.79 -3.20
CA GLY A 38 -2.24 -4.71 -2.08
C GLY A 38 -2.67 -6.09 -2.55
N LYS A 39 -3.63 -6.14 -3.46
CA LYS A 39 -4.08 -7.40 -4.04
C LYS A 39 -2.99 -8.05 -4.89
N PHE A 40 -2.26 -7.25 -5.64
CA PHE A 40 -1.13 -7.74 -6.45
C PHE A 40 -0.10 -8.45 -5.56
N PHE A 41 0.27 -7.85 -4.44
CA PHE A 41 1.24 -8.46 -3.52
C PHE A 41 0.69 -9.73 -2.86
N GLN A 42 -0.59 -9.74 -2.54
CA GLN A 42 -1.24 -10.96 -2.01
C GLN A 42 -1.25 -12.08 -3.05
N ASP A 43 -1.57 -11.75 -4.29
CA ASP A 43 -1.56 -12.73 -5.39
C ASP A 43 -0.13 -13.21 -5.65
N SER A 44 0.85 -12.33 -5.58
CA SER A 44 2.27 -12.67 -5.75
C SER A 44 2.76 -13.64 -4.67
N LEU A 45 2.20 -13.55 -3.47
CA LEU A 45 2.51 -14.49 -2.39
C LEU A 45 2.09 -15.92 -2.76
N GLN A 46 1.04 -16.07 -3.57
CA GLN A 46 0.54 -17.38 -3.98
C GLN A 46 1.29 -17.99 -5.16
N THR A 47 2.20 -17.24 -5.78
CA THR A 47 3.04 -17.77 -6.85
C THR A 47 4.08 -18.73 -6.27
N GLN A 48 4.72 -19.52 -7.14
CA GLN A 48 5.77 -20.44 -6.72
C GLN A 48 6.89 -19.69 -5.98
N GLU A 49 7.32 -18.56 -6.53
CA GLU A 49 8.35 -17.70 -5.90
C GLU A 49 7.88 -17.22 -4.52
N GLY A 50 6.65 -16.71 -4.45
CA GLY A 50 6.09 -16.22 -3.19
C GLY A 50 5.98 -17.31 -2.14
N GLN A 51 5.54 -18.50 -2.53
CA GLN A 51 5.42 -19.63 -1.61
C GLN A 51 6.78 -20.12 -1.12
N ASN A 52 7.75 -20.17 -2.02
CA ASN A 52 9.09 -20.66 -1.66
C ASN A 52 9.87 -19.68 -0.78
N ILE A 53 9.62 -18.38 -0.91
CA ILE A 53 10.39 -17.36 -0.21
C ILE A 53 9.58 -16.72 0.91
N ALA A 54 8.52 -15.99 0.57
CA ALA A 54 7.78 -15.18 1.53
C ALA A 54 6.91 -16.00 2.46
N TYR A 55 6.16 -16.95 1.92
CA TYR A 55 5.28 -17.77 2.73
C TYR A 55 6.09 -18.56 3.77
N GLN A 56 7.21 -19.15 3.36
CA GLN A 56 8.10 -19.89 4.27
C GLN A 56 8.61 -18.98 5.38
N TYR A 57 8.95 -17.74 5.04
CA TYR A 57 9.37 -16.77 6.04
C TYR A 57 8.26 -16.51 7.07
N PHE A 58 7.04 -16.23 6.60
CA PHE A 58 5.92 -15.98 7.49
C PHE A 58 5.66 -17.19 8.41
N ARG A 59 5.67 -18.39 7.84
CA ARG A 59 5.46 -19.61 8.63
C ARG A 59 6.59 -19.82 9.65
N SER A 60 7.82 -19.54 9.27
CA SER A 60 8.96 -19.67 10.19
C SER A 60 8.87 -18.69 11.36
N ARG A 61 8.13 -17.59 11.18
CA ARG A 61 7.87 -16.61 12.25
C ARG A 61 6.61 -16.95 13.03
N GLY A 62 5.99 -18.07 12.77
CA GLY A 62 4.82 -18.53 13.50
C GLY A 62 3.50 -17.93 13.05
N LEU A 63 3.48 -17.27 11.88
CA LEU A 63 2.25 -16.69 11.37
C LEU A 63 1.39 -17.75 10.69
N GLU A 64 0.14 -17.84 11.10
CA GLU A 64 -0.82 -18.77 10.50
C GLU A 64 -1.43 -18.16 9.24
N ASP A 65 -1.97 -19.03 8.39
CA ASP A 65 -2.61 -18.61 7.14
C ASP A 65 -3.70 -17.57 7.37
N GLU A 66 -4.49 -17.73 8.43
CA GLU A 66 -5.55 -16.80 8.78
C GLU A 66 -4.99 -15.41 9.07
N THR A 67 -3.88 -15.33 9.80
CA THR A 67 -3.22 -14.07 10.12
C THR A 67 -2.65 -13.42 8.87
N ILE A 68 -2.03 -14.21 8.00
CA ILE A 68 -1.47 -13.73 6.74
C ILE A 68 -2.58 -13.08 5.90
N ARG A 69 -3.72 -13.74 5.79
CA ARG A 69 -4.85 -13.21 5.03
C ARG A 69 -5.47 -11.99 5.71
N LYS A 70 -5.64 -12.05 7.03
CA LYS A 70 -6.27 -10.97 7.80
C LYS A 70 -5.52 -9.64 7.65
N TYR A 71 -4.21 -9.69 7.72
CA TYR A 71 -3.39 -8.47 7.59
C TYR A 71 -3.01 -8.16 6.15
N GLY A 72 -3.39 -9.00 5.20
CA GLY A 72 -3.11 -8.77 3.79
C GLY A 72 -1.64 -8.86 3.45
N LEU A 73 -0.88 -9.69 4.17
CA LEU A 73 0.55 -9.84 3.93
C LEU A 73 0.81 -10.36 2.52
N GLY A 74 1.89 -9.94 1.92
CA GLY A 74 2.18 -10.28 0.54
C GLY A 74 3.66 -10.37 0.24
N TRP A 75 3.92 -10.48 -1.05
CA TRP A 75 5.28 -10.61 -1.58
C TRP A 75 5.45 -9.69 -2.77
N ALA A 76 6.50 -8.89 -2.76
CA ALA A 76 6.89 -8.09 -3.92
C ALA A 76 7.89 -8.91 -4.71
N PRO A 77 7.58 -9.25 -5.97
CA PRO A 77 8.44 -10.10 -6.79
C PRO A 77 9.85 -9.55 -6.96
N ILE A 78 10.78 -10.45 -7.31
CA ILE A 78 12.19 -10.10 -7.46
C ILE A 78 12.41 -9.07 -8.57
N GLY A 79 11.62 -9.14 -9.65
CA GLY A 79 11.76 -8.20 -10.75
C GLY A 79 11.40 -6.78 -10.38
N ARG A 80 12.10 -5.80 -10.94
CA ARG A 80 11.93 -4.39 -10.56
C ARG A 80 10.76 -3.68 -11.21
N LYS A 81 10.03 -4.33 -12.11
CA LYS A 81 8.93 -3.72 -12.86
C LYS A 81 7.64 -4.51 -12.79
N ALA A 82 7.59 -5.53 -11.95
CA ALA A 82 6.45 -6.44 -11.90
C ALA A 82 5.14 -5.71 -11.60
N LEU A 83 5.11 -4.90 -10.54
CA LEU A 83 3.90 -4.16 -10.17
C LEU A 83 3.60 -3.05 -11.17
N THR A 84 4.58 -2.25 -11.54
CA THR A 84 4.36 -1.12 -12.44
C THR A 84 3.84 -1.57 -13.80
N GLU A 85 4.38 -2.65 -14.35
CA GLU A 85 3.89 -3.20 -15.61
C GLU A 85 2.48 -3.75 -15.48
N ALA A 86 2.20 -4.50 -14.41
CA ALA A 86 0.87 -5.06 -14.17
C ALA A 86 -0.18 -3.96 -14.00
N ALA A 87 0.15 -2.92 -13.23
CA ALA A 87 -0.77 -1.82 -12.98
C ALA A 87 -1.06 -1.04 -14.26
N ARG A 88 -0.04 -0.78 -15.08
CA ARG A 88 -0.22 -0.10 -16.36
C ARG A 88 -1.09 -0.91 -17.31
N ALA A 89 -0.86 -2.21 -17.37
CA ALA A 89 -1.66 -3.12 -18.19
C ALA A 89 -3.12 -3.14 -17.71
N ALA A 90 -3.35 -2.95 -16.43
CA ALA A 90 -4.69 -2.90 -15.85
C ALA A 90 -5.36 -1.52 -16.02
N GLY A 91 -4.66 -0.55 -16.60
CA GLY A 91 -5.21 0.77 -16.90
C GLY A 91 -4.94 1.84 -15.87
N TYR A 92 -4.13 1.57 -14.86
CA TYR A 92 -3.76 2.58 -13.87
C TYR A 92 -2.72 3.54 -14.44
N LYS A 93 -2.87 4.82 -14.14
CA LYS A 93 -1.97 5.86 -14.66
C LYS A 93 -0.66 5.89 -13.89
N GLU A 94 0.44 6.10 -14.62
CA GLU A 94 1.77 6.19 -14.01
C GLU A 94 1.85 7.28 -12.95
N GLU A 95 1.19 8.41 -13.16
CA GLU A 95 1.23 9.51 -12.20
C GLU A 95 0.77 9.08 -10.81
N PHE A 96 -0.24 8.21 -10.72
CA PHE A 96 -0.73 7.73 -9.42
C PHE A 96 0.18 6.68 -8.82
N LEU A 97 0.87 5.91 -9.64
CA LEU A 97 1.91 4.99 -9.15
C LEU A 97 3.05 5.77 -8.53
N ILE A 98 3.44 6.88 -9.14
CA ILE A 98 4.52 7.73 -8.63
C ILE A 98 4.08 8.45 -7.35
N GLU A 99 2.87 9.03 -7.35
CA GLU A 99 2.37 9.77 -6.19
C GLU A 99 2.18 8.91 -4.96
N THR A 100 1.74 7.67 -5.12
CA THR A 100 1.61 6.74 -4.01
C THR A 100 2.96 6.20 -3.55
N GLY A 101 4.01 6.46 -4.33
CA GLY A 101 5.33 5.93 -4.04
C GLY A 101 5.50 4.47 -4.43
N LEU A 102 4.51 3.87 -5.07
CA LEU A 102 4.62 2.48 -5.54
C LEU A 102 5.60 2.37 -6.69
N GLY A 103 5.67 3.41 -7.53
CA GLY A 103 6.64 3.50 -8.62
C GLY A 103 7.60 4.65 -8.38
N ILE A 104 8.83 4.48 -8.86
CA ILE A 104 9.87 5.51 -8.81
C ILE A 104 10.32 5.79 -10.23
N ARG A 105 10.24 7.07 -10.63
CA ARG A 105 10.74 7.51 -11.93
C ARG A 105 12.16 8.02 -11.76
N TYR A 106 13.10 7.38 -12.45
CA TYR A 106 14.49 7.83 -12.47
C TYR A 106 14.71 8.90 -13.55
N ASP A 107 15.83 9.62 -13.44
CA ASP A 107 16.17 10.71 -14.36
C ASP A 107 16.26 10.26 -15.81
N ASP A 108 16.61 9.00 -16.06
CA ASP A 108 16.69 8.43 -17.40
C ASP A 108 15.32 8.01 -17.96
N GLY A 109 14.24 8.27 -17.22
CA GLY A 109 12.87 7.98 -17.66
C GLY A 109 12.34 6.60 -17.25
N ARG A 110 13.16 5.75 -16.67
CA ARG A 110 12.70 4.42 -16.23
C ARG A 110 11.74 4.55 -15.06
N LEU A 111 10.67 3.77 -15.11
CA LEU A 111 9.72 3.63 -14.00
C LEU A 111 9.92 2.24 -13.40
N VAL A 112 10.29 2.20 -12.13
CA VAL A 112 10.57 0.93 -11.42
C VAL A 112 9.74 0.84 -10.16
N ASP A 113 9.56 -0.39 -9.67
CA ASP A 113 8.84 -0.64 -8.43
C ASP A 113 9.66 -0.16 -7.23
N ARG A 114 9.01 0.51 -6.29
CA ARG A 114 9.65 0.82 -5.00
C ARG A 114 9.89 -0.46 -4.20
N PHE A 115 8.92 -1.37 -4.25
CA PHE A 115 8.99 -2.64 -3.51
C PHE A 115 9.29 -3.78 -4.47
N HIS A 116 10.42 -4.43 -4.29
CA HIS A 116 10.78 -5.64 -5.02
C HIS A 116 11.64 -6.51 -4.11
N ASP A 117 11.50 -7.82 -4.26
CA ASP A 117 12.25 -8.79 -3.48
C ASP A 117 12.11 -8.53 -1.98
N ARG A 118 10.85 -8.30 -1.54
CA ARG A 118 10.54 -8.00 -0.14
C ARG A 118 9.21 -8.61 0.25
N VAL A 119 9.09 -9.04 1.50
CA VAL A 119 7.78 -9.34 2.06
C VAL A 119 7.07 -8.02 2.34
N ILE A 120 5.76 -8.01 2.14
CA ILE A 120 4.96 -6.78 2.16
C ILE A 120 3.97 -6.79 3.30
N PHE A 121 3.89 -5.66 4.00
CA PHE A 121 2.93 -5.39 5.07
C PHE A 121 2.12 -4.17 4.65
N PRO A 122 0.83 -4.35 4.31
CA PRO A 122 0.02 -3.18 3.96
C PRO A 122 -0.33 -2.36 5.20
N ILE A 123 -0.48 -1.07 5.01
CA ILE A 123 -0.92 -0.14 6.03
C ILE A 123 -2.34 0.26 5.67
N HIS A 124 -3.25 0.12 6.64
CA HIS A 124 -4.66 0.41 6.43
C HIS A 124 -5.05 1.71 7.12
N SER A 125 -5.98 2.42 6.52
CA SER A 125 -6.62 3.57 7.15
C SER A 125 -7.59 3.10 8.24
N VAL A 126 -8.10 4.04 9.02
CA VAL A 126 -9.12 3.74 10.05
C VAL A 126 -10.34 3.04 9.44
N SER A 127 -10.68 3.38 8.21
CA SER A 127 -11.80 2.77 7.49
C SER A 127 -11.47 1.41 6.86
N GLY A 128 -10.23 0.95 7.01
CA GLY A 128 -9.80 -0.37 6.51
C GLY A 128 -9.33 -0.38 5.07
N ARG A 129 -9.11 0.77 4.45
CA ARG A 129 -8.59 0.84 3.08
C ARG A 129 -7.07 0.83 3.09
N VAL A 130 -6.46 0.20 2.09
CA VAL A 130 -5.00 0.15 1.96
C VAL A 130 -4.50 1.52 1.49
N ILE A 131 -3.60 2.12 2.27
CA ILE A 131 -3.10 3.48 1.98
C ILE A 131 -1.59 3.53 1.77
N ALA A 132 -0.86 2.50 2.18
CA ALA A 132 0.59 2.48 2.06
C ALA A 132 1.11 1.07 2.33
N PHE A 133 2.43 0.90 2.25
CA PHE A 133 3.08 -0.38 2.45
C PHE A 133 4.39 -0.24 3.19
N GLY A 134 4.75 -1.28 3.92
CA GLY A 134 6.11 -1.51 4.39
C GLY A 134 6.64 -2.77 3.74
N GLY A 135 7.90 -2.79 3.38
CA GLY A 135 8.54 -3.96 2.80
C GLY A 135 9.83 -4.32 3.53
N ARG A 136 10.00 -5.60 3.85
CA ARG A 136 11.18 -6.11 4.52
C ARG A 136 11.94 -7.03 3.59
N THR A 137 13.24 -6.77 3.43
CA THR A 137 14.10 -7.71 2.69
C THR A 137 14.39 -8.93 3.55
N LEU A 138 14.48 -10.09 2.94
CA LEU A 138 14.91 -11.33 3.59
C LEU A 138 16.41 -11.59 3.39
N LYS A 139 17.07 -10.70 2.64
CA LYS A 139 18.52 -10.80 2.41
C LYS A 139 19.28 -10.29 3.61
N THR A 140 20.46 -10.85 3.82
CA THR A 140 21.34 -10.46 4.92
C THR A 140 22.37 -9.41 4.51
N ASP A 141 22.39 -9.01 3.24
CA ASP A 141 23.31 -8.00 2.70
C ASP A 141 23.05 -6.65 3.36
N LYS A 142 24.05 -6.12 4.05
CA LYS A 142 23.93 -4.85 4.80
C LYS A 142 23.83 -3.63 3.90
N SER A 143 24.19 -3.76 2.61
CA SER A 143 24.03 -2.66 1.67
C SER A 143 22.58 -2.46 1.25
N ILE A 144 21.70 -3.42 1.54
CA ILE A 144 20.27 -3.34 1.23
C ILE A 144 19.52 -2.92 2.50
N ALA A 145 18.72 -1.87 2.40
CA ALA A 145 17.91 -1.40 3.52
C ALA A 145 16.99 -2.54 4.00
N LYS A 146 17.02 -2.82 5.30
CA LYS A 146 16.21 -3.89 5.87
C LYS A 146 14.71 -3.65 5.68
N TYR A 147 14.28 -2.40 5.88
CA TYR A 147 12.89 -1.98 5.69
C TYR A 147 12.81 -0.81 4.73
N VAL A 148 11.81 -0.84 3.88
CA VAL A 148 11.44 0.27 2.99
C VAL A 148 9.97 0.54 3.22
N ASN A 149 9.61 1.81 3.39
CA ASN A 149 8.23 2.21 3.59
C ASN A 149 7.77 3.10 2.45
N SER A 150 6.45 3.16 2.23
CA SER A 150 5.88 4.16 1.33
C SER A 150 6.24 5.55 1.85
N PRO A 151 6.47 6.53 0.96
CA PRO A 151 6.60 7.92 1.39
C PRO A 151 5.24 8.45 1.84
N GLU A 152 5.25 9.54 2.57
CA GLU A 152 4.00 10.21 2.90
C GLU A 152 3.35 10.75 1.63
N THR A 153 2.03 10.66 1.57
CA THR A 153 1.24 11.09 0.42
C THR A 153 -0.03 11.76 0.91
N GLU A 154 -0.84 12.21 -0.02
CA GLU A 154 -2.16 12.75 0.28
C GLU A 154 -3.03 11.76 1.07
N ILE A 155 -2.87 10.46 0.83
CA ILE A 155 -3.68 9.44 1.50
C ILE A 155 -2.97 8.76 2.69
N TYR A 156 -1.68 9.01 2.87
CA TYR A 156 -0.89 8.37 3.92
C TYR A 156 -0.04 9.39 4.69
N VAL A 157 -0.39 9.62 5.94
CA VAL A 157 0.36 10.46 6.85
C VAL A 157 0.91 9.57 7.96
N LYS A 158 2.23 9.44 8.04
CA LYS A 158 2.91 8.50 8.95
C LYS A 158 2.50 8.66 10.41
N SER A 159 2.34 9.89 10.86
CA SER A 159 1.96 10.15 12.26
C SER A 159 0.59 9.58 12.64
N ARG A 160 -0.28 9.36 11.64
CA ARG A 160 -1.62 8.82 11.86
C ARG A 160 -1.72 7.32 11.61
N SER A 161 -0.70 6.72 10.97
CA SER A 161 -0.79 5.36 10.44
C SER A 161 0.30 4.43 10.93
N LEU A 162 1.22 4.90 11.77
CA LEU A 162 2.33 4.11 12.29
C LEU A 162 1.90 2.86 13.05
N TYR A 163 0.71 2.90 13.62
CA TYR A 163 0.22 1.81 14.47
C TYR A 163 0.15 0.48 13.73
N GLY A 164 -0.31 0.49 12.48
CA GLY A 164 -0.43 -0.75 11.70
C GLY A 164 0.90 -1.44 11.45
N ILE A 165 1.93 -0.67 11.06
CA ILE A 165 3.27 -1.21 10.83
C ILE A 165 3.87 -1.71 12.14
N TYR A 166 3.76 -0.93 13.18
CA TYR A 166 4.29 -1.29 14.49
C TYR A 166 3.68 -2.60 14.98
N PHE A 167 2.37 -2.75 14.84
CA PHE A 167 1.67 -3.96 15.24
C PHE A 167 2.16 -5.19 14.47
N ALA A 168 2.30 -5.07 13.15
CA ALA A 168 2.78 -6.16 12.32
C ALA A 168 4.20 -6.56 12.65
N LYS A 169 5.09 -5.58 12.84
CA LYS A 169 6.48 -5.83 13.25
C LYS A 169 6.55 -6.51 14.61
N SER A 170 5.76 -6.04 15.55
CA SER A 170 5.69 -6.58 16.90
C SER A 170 5.23 -8.04 16.89
N GLU A 171 4.21 -8.33 16.09
CA GLU A 171 3.67 -9.69 15.95
C GLU A 171 4.70 -10.65 15.35
N ILE A 172 5.43 -10.20 14.34
CA ILE A 172 6.48 -11.00 13.72
C ILE A 172 7.66 -11.22 14.68
N SER A 173 8.05 -10.17 15.40
CA SER A 173 9.18 -10.24 16.36
C SER A 173 8.87 -11.14 17.55
N ARG A 174 7.61 -11.23 17.93
CA ARG A 174 7.19 -12.04 19.08
C ARG A 174 7.24 -13.54 18.78
N ARG A 175 7.19 -13.90 17.52
CA ARG A 175 7.17 -15.27 17.05
C ARG A 175 8.49 -15.67 16.39
#